data_2d2eb2776140edcf89bbd734844f1579
#
_entry.id   2d2eb2776140edcf89bbd734844f1579
#
_cell.length_a   1.000
_cell.length_b   1.000
_cell.length_c   1.000
_cell.angle_alpha   90.00
_cell.angle_beta   90.00
_cell.angle_gamma   90.00
#
_symmetry.space_group_name_H-M   'P 1'
#
loop_
_entity.id
_entity.type
_entity.pdbx_description
1 polymer ?
#
loop_
_entity_poly.entity_id
_entity_poly.type
_entity_poly.pdbx_seq_one_letter_code
_entity_poly.pdbx_strand_id
1 'polypeptide(L)'
;QMCIRDSYMTGIQYLDFIADIFGVSDAARAERVRMYGERFGLTGALAQPIGDYSHGMKQKLAIIAALLHAPKLILMDEPFVGLDPLAAHQLKQTMRAFCDTGGAIFFSTHVLEVAEKLCDQVAIIKNGKLIRAGSMAEVRGDASLETVFLELEGGADER
;
A
#
# COMPACT_ATOMS: atom_id res chain seq x y z
N GLN A 1 -9.84 -2.58 -8.19
CA GLN A 1 -11.28 -2.26 -8.11
C GLN A 1 -12.01 -3.50 -7.60
N MET A 2 -12.54 -3.45 -6.37
CA MET A 2 -13.40 -4.51 -5.85
C MET A 2 -14.67 -4.58 -6.71
N CYS A 3 -14.88 -5.73 -7.36
CA CYS A 3 -16.05 -5.95 -8.21
C CYS A 3 -17.36 -5.93 -7.39
N ILE A 4 -18.49 -5.59 -8.05
CA ILE A 4 -19.84 -5.53 -7.47
C ILE A 4 -20.22 -6.83 -6.71
N ARG A 5 -19.66 -7.99 -7.07
CA ARG A 5 -19.87 -9.27 -6.37
C ARG A 5 -19.31 -9.28 -4.94
N ASP A 6 -18.29 -8.47 -4.66
CA ASP A 6 -17.64 -8.43 -3.35
C ASP A 6 -18.45 -7.64 -2.32
N SER A 7 -19.42 -6.83 -2.76
CA SER A 7 -20.23 -5.99 -1.87
C SER A 7 -21.18 -6.77 -0.96
N TYR A 8 -21.52 -8.01 -1.28
CA TYR A 8 -22.37 -8.88 -0.46
C TYR A 8 -21.58 -9.74 0.54
N MET A 9 -20.27 -9.88 0.32
CA MET A 9 -19.40 -10.61 1.25
C MET A 9 -19.10 -9.75 2.48
N THR A 10 -18.94 -10.39 3.61
CA THR A 10 -18.35 -9.74 4.78
C THR A 10 -16.83 -9.62 4.61
N GLY A 11 -16.20 -8.71 5.38
CA GLY A 11 -14.74 -8.56 5.35
C GLY A 11 -14.02 -9.87 5.64
N ILE A 12 -14.50 -10.66 6.62
CA ILE A 12 -13.89 -11.95 6.95
C ILE A 12 -14.04 -12.96 5.81
N GLN A 13 -15.22 -13.05 5.18
CA GLN A 13 -15.43 -13.94 4.03
C GLN A 13 -14.51 -13.61 2.86
N TYR A 14 -14.27 -12.31 2.62
CA TYR A 14 -13.34 -11.88 1.59
C TYR A 14 -11.89 -12.29 1.91
N LEU A 15 -11.45 -12.11 3.16
CA LEU A 15 -10.11 -12.53 3.58
C LEU A 15 -9.96 -14.07 3.54
N ASP A 16 -10.99 -14.81 3.91
CA ASP A 16 -11.01 -16.27 3.78
C ASP A 16 -10.89 -16.71 2.34
N PHE A 17 -11.66 -16.10 1.44
CA PHE A 17 -11.58 -16.36 0.00
C PHE A 17 -10.18 -16.11 -0.57
N ILE A 18 -9.54 -14.98 -0.21
CA ILE A 18 -8.16 -14.69 -0.62
C ILE A 18 -7.19 -15.74 -0.05
N ALA A 19 -7.33 -16.10 1.22
CA ALA A 19 -6.49 -17.11 1.86
C ALA A 19 -6.58 -18.48 1.16
N ASP A 20 -7.79 -18.88 0.76
CA ASP A 20 -8.04 -20.14 0.04
C ASP A 20 -7.37 -20.14 -1.34
N ILE A 21 -7.47 -19.03 -2.09
CA ILE A 21 -6.82 -18.89 -3.41
C ILE A 21 -5.30 -19.05 -3.30
N PHE A 22 -4.69 -18.50 -2.26
CA PHE A 22 -3.24 -18.56 -2.07
C PHE A 22 -2.78 -19.77 -1.22
N GLY A 23 -3.67 -20.67 -0.84
CA GLY A 23 -3.35 -21.88 -0.07
C GLY A 23 -2.80 -21.59 1.33
N VAL A 24 -3.27 -20.51 1.97
CA VAL A 24 -2.89 -20.15 3.35
C VAL A 24 -3.59 -21.12 4.31
N SER A 25 -2.82 -21.78 5.19
CA SER A 25 -3.38 -22.69 6.18
C SER A 25 -4.31 -21.96 7.17
N ASP A 26 -5.30 -22.68 7.72
CA ASP A 26 -6.28 -22.10 8.67
C ASP A 26 -5.60 -21.44 9.88
N ALA A 27 -4.56 -22.05 10.42
CA ALA A 27 -3.81 -21.50 11.55
C ALA A 27 -3.11 -20.19 11.19
N ALA A 28 -2.43 -20.12 10.05
CA ALA A 28 -1.77 -18.89 9.58
C ALA A 28 -2.79 -17.82 9.19
N ARG A 29 -3.93 -18.22 8.60
CA ARG A 29 -5.04 -17.32 8.28
C ARG A 29 -5.56 -16.64 9.53
N ALA A 30 -5.96 -17.42 10.53
CA ALA A 30 -6.53 -16.91 11.78
C ALA A 30 -5.56 -15.96 12.50
N GLU A 31 -4.29 -16.32 12.58
CA GLU A 31 -3.24 -15.49 13.18
C GLU A 31 -3.08 -14.16 12.44
N ARG A 32 -2.94 -14.19 11.11
CA ARG A 32 -2.69 -12.99 10.30
C ARG A 32 -3.90 -12.07 10.24
N VAL A 33 -5.11 -12.63 10.10
CA VAL A 33 -6.35 -11.85 10.13
C VAL A 33 -6.50 -11.13 11.46
N ARG A 34 -6.25 -11.83 12.58
CA ARG A 34 -6.28 -11.20 13.91
C ARG A 34 -5.23 -10.09 14.01
N MET A 35 -3.97 -10.40 13.69
CA MET A 35 -2.84 -9.46 13.81
C MET A 35 -3.06 -8.18 12.97
N TYR A 36 -3.39 -8.33 11.69
CA TYR A 36 -3.61 -7.18 10.81
C TYR A 36 -4.95 -6.48 11.08
N GLY A 37 -6.00 -7.23 11.44
CA GLY A 37 -7.29 -6.68 11.85
C GLY A 37 -7.17 -5.76 13.06
N GLU A 38 -6.45 -6.18 14.09
CA GLU A 38 -6.13 -5.37 15.27
C GLU A 38 -5.27 -4.16 14.90
N ARG A 39 -4.19 -4.37 14.13
CA ARG A 39 -3.26 -3.31 13.73
C ARG A 39 -3.95 -2.19 12.96
N PHE A 40 -4.82 -2.50 12.02
CA PHE A 40 -5.54 -1.49 11.22
C PHE A 40 -6.90 -1.09 11.79
N GLY A 41 -7.26 -1.59 12.98
CA GLY A 41 -8.52 -1.25 13.66
C GLY A 41 -9.76 -1.70 12.89
N LEU A 42 -9.69 -2.83 12.16
CA LEU A 42 -10.77 -3.34 11.33
C LEU A 42 -11.48 -4.56 11.94
N THR A 43 -10.97 -5.13 13.05
CA THR A 43 -11.48 -6.37 13.67
C THR A 43 -12.98 -6.33 13.92
N GLY A 44 -13.50 -5.23 14.51
CA GLY A 44 -14.92 -5.08 14.81
C GLY A 44 -15.84 -4.96 13.59
N ALA A 45 -15.28 -4.67 12.42
CA ALA A 45 -16.03 -4.53 11.17
C ALA A 45 -15.96 -5.76 10.27
N LEU A 46 -15.09 -6.73 10.55
CA LEU A 46 -14.88 -7.88 9.65
C LEU A 46 -16.15 -8.73 9.44
N ALA A 47 -17.09 -8.72 10.38
CA ALA A 47 -18.37 -9.42 10.25
C ALA A 47 -19.43 -8.62 9.45
N GLN A 48 -19.15 -7.37 9.09
CA GLN A 48 -20.07 -6.51 8.33
C GLN A 48 -19.86 -6.71 6.81
N PRO A 49 -20.93 -6.52 6.00
CA PRO A 49 -20.80 -6.50 4.54
C PRO A 49 -19.82 -5.44 4.07
N ILE A 50 -18.97 -5.78 3.09
CA ILE A 50 -18.00 -4.83 2.51
C ILE A 50 -18.72 -3.65 1.81
N GLY A 51 -19.96 -3.87 1.37
CA GLY A 51 -20.81 -2.81 0.82
C GLY A 51 -20.94 -1.61 1.77
N ASP A 52 -21.02 -1.87 3.07
CA ASP A 52 -21.22 -0.87 4.11
C ASP A 52 -19.91 -0.19 4.58
N TYR A 53 -18.76 -0.64 4.06
CA TYR A 53 -17.46 -0.08 4.43
C TYR A 53 -17.27 1.31 3.84
N SER A 54 -16.70 2.22 4.64
CA SER A 54 -16.15 3.47 4.12
C SER A 54 -14.99 3.21 3.16
N HIS A 55 -14.60 4.22 2.40
CA HIS A 55 -13.45 4.12 1.49
C HIS A 55 -12.18 3.70 2.26
N GLY A 56 -11.90 4.32 3.41
CA GLY A 56 -10.75 3.96 4.24
C GLY A 56 -10.81 2.53 4.79
N MET A 57 -12.00 2.02 5.15
CA MET A 57 -12.16 0.62 5.57
C MET A 57 -11.90 -0.35 4.42
N LYS A 58 -12.35 -0.04 3.20
CA LYS A 58 -12.06 -0.83 1.99
C LYS A 58 -10.57 -0.84 1.69
N GLN A 59 -9.90 0.30 1.83
CA GLN A 59 -8.46 0.40 1.66
C GLN A 59 -7.69 -0.45 2.69
N LYS A 60 -8.07 -0.38 3.97
CA LYS A 60 -7.51 -1.21 5.04
C LYS A 60 -7.70 -2.71 4.75
N LEU A 61 -8.89 -3.11 4.32
CA LEU A 61 -9.19 -4.50 3.97
C LEU A 61 -8.32 -4.99 2.79
N ALA A 62 -8.15 -4.17 1.75
CA ALA A 62 -7.30 -4.49 0.61
C ALA A 62 -5.83 -4.67 1.01
N ILE A 63 -5.32 -3.82 1.93
CA ILE A 63 -3.97 -3.94 2.47
C ILE A 63 -3.81 -5.25 3.26
N ILE A 64 -4.79 -5.60 4.11
CA ILE A 64 -4.78 -6.86 4.87
C ILE A 64 -4.75 -8.06 3.89
N ALA A 65 -5.60 -8.04 2.87
CA ALA A 65 -5.66 -9.08 1.86
C ALA A 65 -4.32 -9.26 1.12
N ALA A 66 -3.64 -8.16 0.77
CA ALA A 66 -2.34 -8.18 0.12
C ALA A 66 -1.23 -8.77 1.01
N LEU A 67 -1.31 -8.59 2.32
CA LEU A 67 -0.35 -9.10 3.30
C LEU A 67 -0.64 -10.53 3.76
N LEU A 68 -1.90 -10.98 3.61
CA LEU A 68 -2.41 -12.21 4.21
C LEU A 68 -1.66 -13.47 3.78
N HIS A 69 -1.25 -13.54 2.52
CA HIS A 69 -0.57 -14.69 1.94
C HIS A 69 0.96 -14.62 2.01
N ALA A 70 1.51 -13.62 2.74
CA ALA A 70 2.95 -13.40 2.92
C ALA A 70 3.72 -13.41 1.58
N PRO A 71 3.38 -12.54 0.63
CA PRO A 71 4.04 -12.50 -0.67
C PRO A 71 5.52 -12.09 -0.54
N LYS A 72 6.30 -12.29 -1.61
CA LYS A 72 7.67 -11.73 -1.69
C LYS A 72 7.68 -10.31 -2.24
N LEU A 73 6.68 -9.97 -3.04
CA LEU A 73 6.52 -8.65 -3.67
C LEU A 73 5.07 -8.19 -3.54
N ILE A 74 4.89 -6.94 -3.14
CA ILE A 74 3.58 -6.29 -3.10
C ILE A 74 3.60 -5.08 -4.04
N LEU A 75 2.57 -4.97 -4.88
CA LEU A 75 2.33 -3.81 -5.74
C LEU A 75 1.12 -3.05 -5.20
N MET A 76 1.26 -1.76 -4.95
CA MET A 76 0.19 -0.91 -4.42
C MET A 76 0.05 0.37 -5.26
N ASP A 77 -1.19 0.75 -5.51
CA ASP A 77 -1.49 2.03 -6.15
C ASP A 77 -2.09 2.97 -5.11
N GLU A 78 -1.41 4.10 -4.87
CA GLU A 78 -1.80 5.14 -3.91
C GLU A 78 -2.24 4.60 -2.53
N PRO A 79 -1.44 3.79 -1.83
CA PRO A 79 -1.89 3.04 -0.67
C PRO A 79 -2.27 3.90 0.54
N PHE A 80 -1.89 5.17 0.56
CA PHE A 80 -2.16 6.09 1.68
C PHE A 80 -3.44 6.90 1.50
N VAL A 81 -4.02 6.91 0.29
CA VAL A 81 -5.25 7.65 -0.01
C VAL A 81 -6.42 7.07 0.77
N GLY A 82 -7.17 7.93 1.45
CA GLY A 82 -8.34 7.54 2.23
C GLY A 82 -8.05 6.94 3.62
N LEU A 83 -6.78 6.81 4.01
CA LEU A 83 -6.41 6.40 5.36
C LEU A 83 -6.41 7.60 6.33
N ASP A 84 -6.88 7.34 7.55
CA ASP A 84 -6.68 8.27 8.66
C ASP A 84 -5.18 8.32 9.07
N PRO A 85 -4.73 9.35 9.81
CA PRO A 85 -3.31 9.51 10.16
C PRO A 85 -2.73 8.31 10.94
N LEU A 86 -3.53 7.66 11.80
CA LEU A 86 -3.10 6.51 12.57
C LEU A 86 -2.89 5.29 11.66
N ALA A 87 -3.85 5.01 10.78
CA ALA A 87 -3.75 3.91 9.82
C ALA A 87 -2.60 4.13 8.82
N ALA A 88 -2.39 5.37 8.36
CA ALA A 88 -1.26 5.70 7.50
C ALA A 88 0.09 5.46 8.21
N HIS A 89 0.19 5.81 9.49
CA HIS A 89 1.38 5.52 10.31
C HIS A 89 1.61 4.01 10.46
N GLN A 90 0.55 3.26 10.79
CA GLN A 90 0.60 1.80 10.93
C GLN A 90 0.98 1.11 9.61
N LEU A 91 0.48 1.62 8.47
CA LEU A 91 0.85 1.10 7.15
C LEU A 91 2.35 1.31 6.88
N LYS A 92 2.88 2.51 7.13
CA LYS A 92 4.32 2.80 6.96
C LYS A 92 5.19 1.85 7.80
N GLN A 93 4.82 1.62 9.06
CA GLN A 93 5.52 0.66 9.93
C GLN A 93 5.42 -0.77 9.40
N THR A 94 4.26 -1.17 8.91
CA THR A 94 4.03 -2.51 8.36
C THR A 94 4.84 -2.72 7.07
N MET A 95 4.88 -1.73 6.18
CA MET A 95 5.68 -1.77 4.96
C MET A 95 7.17 -1.91 5.27
N ARG A 96 7.69 -1.12 6.21
CA ARG A 96 9.10 -1.22 6.61
C ARG A 96 9.41 -2.60 7.21
N ALA A 97 8.61 -3.07 8.16
CA ALA A 97 8.80 -4.39 8.75
C ALA A 97 8.72 -5.53 7.72
N PHE A 98 7.86 -5.41 6.72
CA PHE A 98 7.78 -6.38 5.63
C PHE A 98 9.07 -6.39 4.78
N CYS A 99 9.62 -5.22 4.44
CA CYS A 99 10.88 -5.12 3.71
C CYS A 99 12.07 -5.62 4.54
N ASP A 100 12.10 -5.35 5.85
CA ASP A 100 13.15 -5.81 6.77
C ASP A 100 13.19 -7.35 6.87
N THR A 101 12.08 -8.04 6.60
CA THR A 101 12.03 -9.52 6.51
C THR A 101 12.40 -10.07 5.13
N GLY A 102 12.88 -9.23 4.22
CA GLY A 102 13.33 -9.61 2.87
C GLY A 102 12.22 -9.55 1.81
N GLY A 103 11.07 -8.98 2.12
CA GLY A 103 10.04 -8.65 1.14
C GLY A 103 10.38 -7.39 0.34
N ALA A 104 9.69 -7.16 -0.76
CA ALA A 104 9.79 -5.95 -1.55
C ALA A 104 8.40 -5.32 -1.77
N ILE A 105 8.33 -3.99 -1.70
CA ILE A 105 7.11 -3.24 -1.98
C ILE A 105 7.40 -2.22 -3.07
N PHE A 106 6.56 -2.22 -4.09
CA PHE A 106 6.51 -1.17 -5.09
C PHE A 106 5.16 -0.46 -5.01
N PHE A 107 5.15 0.84 -4.81
CA PHE A 107 3.91 1.60 -4.75
C PHE A 107 4.00 2.92 -5.51
N SER A 108 2.87 3.34 -6.08
CA SER A 108 2.72 4.68 -6.63
C SER A 108 2.32 5.65 -5.53
N THR A 109 2.76 6.90 -5.65
CA THR A 109 2.26 8.01 -4.81
C THR A 109 2.53 9.34 -5.46
N HIS A 110 1.64 10.31 -5.23
CA HIS A 110 1.85 11.72 -5.55
C HIS A 110 2.33 12.52 -4.32
N VAL A 111 2.47 11.88 -3.14
CA VAL A 111 2.92 12.52 -1.91
C VAL A 111 4.43 12.33 -1.78
N LEU A 112 5.20 13.28 -2.30
CA LEU A 112 6.66 13.22 -2.40
C LEU A 112 7.34 13.03 -1.04
N GLU A 113 6.83 13.68 0.00
CA GLU A 113 7.34 13.53 1.37
C GLU A 113 7.24 12.08 1.90
N VAL A 114 6.17 11.35 1.51
CA VAL A 114 6.02 9.93 1.88
C VAL A 114 7.05 9.09 1.15
N ALA A 115 7.23 9.32 -0.15
CA ALA A 115 8.25 8.62 -0.93
C ALA A 115 9.65 8.88 -0.36
N GLU A 116 9.99 10.14 -0.08
CA GLU A 116 11.30 10.53 0.44
C GLU A 116 11.65 9.87 1.78
N LYS A 117 10.64 9.72 2.67
CA LYS A 117 10.86 9.14 4.02
C LYS A 117 10.78 7.61 4.06
N LEU A 118 10.12 6.99 3.09
CA LEU A 118 9.80 5.56 3.16
C LEU A 118 10.57 4.72 2.14
N CYS A 119 10.89 5.28 0.96
CA CYS A 119 11.45 4.50 -0.14
C CYS A 119 12.97 4.49 -0.11
N ASP A 120 13.56 3.32 -0.38
CA ASP A 120 15.00 3.16 -0.61
C ASP A 120 15.35 3.54 -2.06
N GLN A 121 14.43 3.28 -2.99
CA GLN A 121 14.55 3.63 -4.42
C GLN A 121 13.32 4.36 -4.90
N VAL A 122 13.47 5.20 -5.91
CA VAL A 122 12.40 5.99 -6.50
C VAL A 122 12.50 6.00 -8.02
N ALA A 123 11.34 6.03 -8.68
CA ALA A 123 11.21 6.22 -10.11
C ALA A 123 10.23 7.36 -10.37
N ILE A 124 10.65 8.39 -11.12
CA ILE A 124 9.82 9.53 -11.50
C ILE A 124 9.30 9.29 -12.92
N ILE A 125 7.98 9.27 -13.05
CA ILE A 125 7.28 9.06 -14.32
C ILE A 125 6.51 10.34 -14.68
N LYS A 126 6.66 10.79 -15.94
CA LYS A 126 5.93 11.93 -16.50
C LYS A 126 5.45 11.58 -17.91
N ASN A 127 4.15 11.82 -18.17
CA ASN A 127 3.54 11.54 -19.48
C ASN A 127 3.78 10.09 -19.97
N GLY A 128 3.73 9.11 -19.06
CA GLY A 128 3.96 7.70 -19.35
C GLY A 128 5.43 7.32 -19.64
N LYS A 129 6.38 8.24 -19.43
CA LYS A 129 7.81 7.99 -19.63
C LYS A 129 8.55 8.02 -18.30
N LEU A 130 9.48 7.09 -18.13
CA LEU A 130 10.43 7.11 -17.03
C LEU A 130 11.43 8.25 -17.26
N ILE A 131 11.44 9.23 -16.35
CA ILE A 131 12.32 10.41 -16.45
C ILE A 131 13.60 10.18 -15.64
N ARG A 132 13.48 9.65 -14.43
CA ARG A 132 14.61 9.39 -13.54
C ARG A 132 14.30 8.21 -12.64
N ALA A 133 15.29 7.37 -12.34
CA ALA A 133 15.19 6.28 -11.39
C ALA A 133 16.54 6.02 -10.75
N GLY A 134 16.53 5.57 -9.48
CA GLY A 134 17.72 5.22 -8.74
C GLY A 134 17.44 5.14 -7.24
N SER A 135 18.47 5.02 -6.43
CA SER A 135 18.34 5.17 -4.99
C SER A 135 17.83 6.56 -4.63
N MET A 136 17.17 6.67 -3.48
CA MET A 136 16.67 7.98 -3.01
C MET A 136 17.80 9.00 -2.95
N ALA A 137 18.98 8.62 -2.51
CA ALA A 137 20.15 9.50 -2.43
C ALA A 137 20.62 9.98 -3.82
N GLU A 138 20.69 9.08 -4.81
CA GLU A 138 21.11 9.43 -6.17
C GLU A 138 20.10 10.35 -6.88
N VAL A 139 18.82 10.12 -6.67
CA VAL A 139 17.77 10.91 -7.33
C VAL A 139 17.62 12.27 -6.67
N ARG A 140 17.67 12.35 -5.35
CA ARG A 140 17.51 13.58 -4.58
C ARG A 140 18.77 14.46 -4.60
N GLY A 141 19.96 13.85 -4.49
CA GLY A 141 21.19 14.59 -4.22
C GLY A 141 21.11 15.36 -2.91
N ASP A 142 21.49 16.63 -2.92
CA ASP A 142 21.44 17.54 -1.77
C ASP A 142 20.10 18.29 -1.62
N ALA A 143 19.18 18.13 -2.60
CA ALA A 143 17.87 18.78 -2.60
C ALA A 143 16.79 17.89 -1.98
N SER A 144 15.55 18.40 -1.84
CA SER A 144 14.38 17.56 -1.55
C SER A 144 13.87 16.88 -2.82
N LEU A 145 13.15 15.76 -2.66
CA LEU A 145 12.51 15.09 -3.81
C LEU A 145 11.50 16.03 -4.50
N GLU A 146 10.85 16.92 -3.74
CA GLU A 146 9.95 17.93 -4.26
C GLU A 146 10.68 18.95 -5.16
N THR A 147 11.85 19.44 -4.74
CA THR A 147 12.68 20.34 -5.56
C THR A 147 13.05 19.67 -6.88
N VAL A 148 13.55 18.43 -6.82
CA VAL A 148 13.90 17.67 -8.03
C VAL A 148 12.69 17.46 -8.94
N PHE A 149 11.53 17.16 -8.37
CA PHE A 149 10.30 16.98 -9.13
C PHE A 149 9.88 18.28 -9.85
N LEU A 150 9.91 19.41 -9.15
CA LEU A 150 9.58 20.73 -9.73
C LEU A 150 10.55 21.15 -10.83
N GLU A 151 11.85 20.88 -10.70
CA GLU A 151 12.84 21.13 -11.75
C GLU A 151 12.56 20.30 -13.01
N LEU A 152 12.18 19.04 -12.83
CA LEU A 152 11.80 18.16 -13.95
C LEU A 152 10.46 18.55 -14.60
N GLU A 153 9.54 19.16 -13.82
CA GLU A 153 8.31 19.73 -14.34
C GLU A 153 8.56 21.03 -15.12
N GLY A 154 9.36 21.96 -14.58
CA GLY A 154 9.64 23.26 -15.20
C GLY A 154 10.58 23.21 -16.39
N GLY A 155 11.51 22.26 -16.45
CA GLY A 155 12.48 22.15 -17.55
C GLY A 155 11.92 21.55 -18.85
N ALA A 156 10.64 21.20 -18.93
CA ALA A 156 10.00 20.60 -20.10
C ALA A 156 9.25 21.59 -21.00
N ASP A 157 9.08 22.86 -20.56
CA ASP A 157 8.38 23.91 -21.36
C ASP A 157 9.31 24.73 -22.26
N GLU A 158 10.62 24.45 -22.28
CA GLU A 158 11.60 25.21 -23.10
C GLU A 158 12.14 24.44 -24.33
N ARG A 159 11.39 23.45 -24.87
CA ARG A 159 11.79 22.84 -26.16
C ARG A 159 10.59 22.52 -27.05
#